data_68f67c91be5648a631cd0111d5bba286
#
_entry.id   68f67c91be5648a631cd0111d5bba286
#
_cell.length_a   1.000
_cell.length_b   1.000
_cell.length_c   1.000
_cell.angle_alpha   90.00
_cell.angle_beta   90.00
_cell.angle_gamma   90.00
#
_symmetry.space_group_name_H-M   'P 1'
#
loop_
_entity.id
_entity.type
_entity.pdbx_description
1 polymer ?
#
loop_
_entity_poly.entity_id
_entity_poly.type
_entity_poly.pdbx_seq_one_letter_code
_entity_poly.pdbx_strand_id
1 'polypeptide(L)'
;LKAYRLPVLWYRLDESDADPSTFFHYLSVAARFLAPRYRKPLPVLTPEYALGLPTFTRRYFQELCARLPRRCVLVLDNYQEVPASAALHHLLACGLEELPKHVSMIVMSRQPPPAVLAKLKASRRFAVIGPELIELSKAEARAIVSLHKQQNLAAITAVVDQLYGRMGGWAAGIVLTLEHARSGGASLTL
;
A
#
# COMPACT_ATOMS: atom_id res chain seq x y z
N LEU A 1 -11.46 -0.38 3.19
CA LEU A 1 -11.85 -1.23 2.04
C LEU A 1 -12.90 -2.25 2.44
N LYS A 2 -12.77 -2.92 3.62
CA LYS A 2 -13.81 -3.85 4.13
C LYS A 2 -15.16 -3.17 4.30
N ALA A 3 -15.22 -1.92 4.74
CA ALA A 3 -16.46 -1.17 4.91
C ALA A 3 -17.24 -0.98 3.59
N TYR A 4 -16.55 -0.91 2.47
CA TYR A 4 -17.17 -0.77 1.13
C TYR A 4 -17.40 -2.13 0.44
N ARG A 5 -17.09 -3.26 1.08
CA ARG A 5 -17.19 -4.63 0.52
C ARG A 5 -16.49 -4.78 -0.84
N LEU A 6 -15.44 -4.00 -1.09
CA LEU A 6 -14.65 -4.12 -2.31
C LEU A 6 -13.74 -5.34 -2.24
N PRO A 7 -13.70 -6.18 -3.26
CA PRO A 7 -12.70 -7.23 -3.37
C PRO A 7 -11.30 -6.61 -3.41
N VAL A 8 -10.40 -7.11 -2.58
CA VAL A 8 -9.03 -6.61 -2.46
C VAL A 8 -8.05 -7.75 -2.65
N LEU A 9 -7.13 -7.59 -3.59
CA LEU A 9 -5.92 -8.39 -3.68
C LEU A 9 -4.83 -7.61 -2.95
N TRP A 10 -4.35 -8.13 -1.83
CA TRP A 10 -3.27 -7.55 -1.06
C TRP A 10 -2.02 -8.38 -1.25
N TYR A 11 -0.97 -7.74 -1.74
CA TYR A 11 0.34 -8.35 -1.91
C TYR A 11 1.39 -7.52 -1.18
N ARG A 12 2.05 -8.12 -0.21
CA ARG A 12 3.15 -7.52 0.50
C ARG A 12 4.45 -7.89 -0.17
N LEU A 13 5.18 -6.88 -0.61
CA LEU A 13 6.46 -7.01 -1.30
C LEU A 13 7.60 -7.19 -0.29
N ASP A 14 8.63 -7.88 -0.73
CA ASP A 14 9.92 -7.98 -0.07
C ASP A 14 11.07 -7.90 -1.08
N GLU A 15 12.32 -8.03 -0.61
CA GLU A 15 13.51 -7.92 -1.46
C GLU A 15 13.54 -8.98 -2.58
N SER A 16 12.96 -10.15 -2.37
CA SER A 16 12.91 -11.23 -3.37
C SER A 16 12.09 -10.88 -4.60
N ASP A 17 11.18 -9.92 -4.48
CA ASP A 17 10.38 -9.40 -5.59
C ASP A 17 11.19 -8.54 -6.58
N ALA A 18 12.46 -8.28 -6.30
CA ALA A 18 13.39 -7.74 -7.29
C ALA A 18 13.53 -8.67 -8.50
N ASP A 19 13.36 -9.99 -8.31
CA ASP A 19 13.24 -10.97 -9.39
C ASP A 19 11.81 -10.98 -9.96
N PRO A 20 11.66 -10.64 -11.26
CA PRO A 20 10.34 -10.65 -11.88
C PRO A 20 9.61 -11.99 -11.83
N SER A 21 10.33 -13.11 -11.84
CA SER A 21 9.70 -14.45 -11.78
C SER A 21 9.03 -14.66 -10.43
N THR A 22 9.69 -14.27 -9.37
CA THR A 22 9.17 -14.30 -8.00
C THR A 22 7.92 -13.44 -7.88
N PHE A 23 8.00 -12.18 -8.31
CA PHE A 23 6.86 -11.26 -8.28
C PHE A 23 5.63 -11.81 -9.01
N PHE A 24 5.78 -12.24 -10.28
CA PHE A 24 4.65 -12.75 -11.06
C PHE A 24 4.10 -14.06 -10.50
N HIS A 25 4.95 -14.91 -9.93
CA HIS A 25 4.53 -16.14 -9.27
C HIS A 25 3.59 -15.85 -8.10
N TYR A 26 4.05 -15.05 -7.12
CA TYR A 26 3.26 -14.77 -5.93
C TYR A 26 2.04 -13.88 -6.20
N LEU A 27 2.13 -12.95 -7.15
CA LEU A 27 0.95 -12.23 -7.61
C LEU A 27 -0.10 -13.17 -8.20
N SER A 28 0.33 -14.22 -8.93
CA SER A 28 -0.57 -15.26 -9.44
C SER A 28 -1.20 -16.08 -8.33
N VAL A 29 -0.46 -16.40 -7.28
CA VAL A 29 -0.99 -17.09 -6.08
C VAL A 29 -2.04 -16.23 -5.41
N ALA A 30 -1.74 -14.93 -5.17
CA ALA A 30 -2.69 -14.00 -4.57
C ALA A 30 -3.96 -13.82 -5.40
N ALA A 31 -3.85 -13.77 -6.73
CA ALA A 31 -4.99 -13.65 -7.64
C ALA A 31 -5.97 -14.81 -7.56
N ARG A 32 -5.49 -16.02 -7.27
CA ARG A 32 -6.36 -17.22 -7.12
C ARG A 32 -7.36 -17.08 -5.97
N PHE A 33 -7.00 -16.37 -4.89
CA PHE A 33 -7.92 -16.13 -3.76
C PHE A 33 -9.09 -15.22 -4.16
N LEU A 34 -8.86 -14.29 -5.08
CA LEU A 34 -9.90 -13.38 -5.57
C LEU A 34 -10.75 -13.97 -6.69
N ALA A 35 -10.17 -14.85 -7.47
CA ALA A 35 -10.81 -15.45 -8.64
C ALA A 35 -10.74 -17.00 -8.64
N PRO A 36 -11.26 -17.68 -7.59
CA PRO A 36 -11.12 -19.14 -7.41
C PRO A 36 -11.80 -19.96 -8.51
N ARG A 37 -12.72 -19.37 -9.26
CA ARG A 37 -13.44 -20.04 -10.37
C ARG A 37 -12.60 -20.17 -11.64
N TYR A 38 -11.53 -19.37 -11.77
CA TYR A 38 -10.65 -19.45 -12.93
C TYR A 38 -9.64 -20.58 -12.77
N ARG A 39 -9.84 -21.67 -13.49
CA ARG A 39 -8.97 -22.86 -13.43
C ARG A 39 -7.69 -22.71 -14.28
N LYS A 40 -7.75 -21.93 -15.37
CA LYS A 40 -6.58 -21.70 -16.23
C LYS A 40 -5.56 -20.85 -15.45
N PRO A 41 -4.29 -21.26 -15.35
CA PRO A 41 -3.26 -20.46 -14.67
C PRO A 41 -3.02 -19.14 -15.41
N LEU A 42 -2.50 -18.14 -14.70
CA LEU A 42 -1.93 -16.94 -15.31
C LEU A 42 -0.65 -17.30 -16.07
N PRO A 43 -0.22 -16.48 -17.04
CA PRO A 43 1.05 -16.70 -17.73
C PRO A 43 2.21 -16.86 -16.74
N VAL A 44 3.06 -17.84 -16.97
CA VAL A 44 4.28 -18.05 -16.18
C VAL A 44 5.44 -17.42 -16.93
N LEU A 45 6.26 -16.67 -16.21
CA LEU A 45 7.47 -16.11 -16.79
C LEU A 45 8.51 -17.22 -16.97
N THR A 46 8.86 -17.47 -18.22
CA THR A 46 9.86 -18.46 -18.60
C THR A 46 11.09 -17.76 -19.21
N PRO A 47 12.27 -18.43 -19.29
CA PRO A 47 13.49 -17.82 -19.82
C PRO A 47 13.36 -17.25 -21.26
N GLU A 48 12.43 -17.78 -22.07
CA GLU A 48 12.17 -17.26 -23.41
C GLU A 48 11.69 -15.80 -23.42
N TYR A 49 11.12 -15.34 -22.31
CA TYR A 49 10.69 -13.95 -22.16
C TYR A 49 11.81 -13.00 -21.70
N ALA A 50 13.05 -13.46 -21.51
CA ALA A 50 14.14 -12.63 -20.99
C ALA A 50 14.35 -11.32 -21.78
N LEU A 51 14.18 -11.35 -23.10
CA LEU A 51 14.25 -10.15 -23.95
C LEU A 51 12.91 -9.45 -24.16
N GLY A 52 11.82 -10.00 -23.67
CA GLY A 52 10.44 -9.53 -23.89
C GLY A 52 9.66 -9.25 -22.61
N LEU A 53 10.31 -8.98 -21.49
CA LEU A 53 9.68 -8.72 -20.19
C LEU A 53 8.54 -7.68 -20.23
N PRO A 54 8.66 -6.52 -20.90
CA PRO A 54 7.55 -5.58 -21.00
C PRO A 54 6.34 -6.15 -21.73
N THR A 55 6.54 -6.93 -22.80
CA THR A 55 5.46 -7.57 -23.54
C THR A 55 4.78 -8.64 -22.70
N PHE A 56 5.57 -9.48 -22.00
CA PHE A 56 5.05 -10.45 -21.06
C PHE A 56 4.21 -9.76 -19.99
N THR A 57 4.73 -8.67 -19.40
CA THR A 57 4.05 -7.93 -18.33
C THR A 57 2.69 -7.40 -18.77
N ARG A 58 2.61 -6.76 -19.93
CA ARG A 58 1.33 -6.27 -20.48
C ARG A 58 0.33 -7.41 -20.61
N ARG A 59 0.73 -8.50 -21.25
CA ARG A 59 -0.12 -9.69 -21.40
C ARG A 59 -0.55 -10.25 -20.05
N TYR A 60 0.36 -10.35 -19.10
CA TYR A 60 0.07 -10.84 -17.75
C TYR A 60 -1.00 -9.98 -17.07
N PHE A 61 -0.85 -8.66 -17.08
CA PHE A 61 -1.81 -7.75 -16.45
C PHE A 61 -3.17 -7.73 -17.17
N GLN A 62 -3.20 -7.84 -18.48
CA GLN A 62 -4.44 -8.00 -19.25
C GLN A 62 -5.18 -9.27 -18.82
N GLU A 63 -4.49 -10.42 -18.77
CA GLU A 63 -5.08 -11.67 -18.32
C GLU A 63 -5.47 -11.69 -16.84
N LEU A 64 -4.69 -11.04 -15.98
CA LEU A 64 -5.02 -10.84 -14.58
C LEU A 64 -6.31 -10.04 -14.44
N CYS A 65 -6.37 -8.87 -15.06
CA CYS A 65 -7.53 -7.97 -14.95
C CYS A 65 -8.81 -8.58 -15.54
N ALA A 66 -8.70 -9.40 -16.58
CA ALA A 66 -9.84 -10.14 -17.16
C ALA A 66 -10.47 -11.13 -16.19
N ARG A 67 -9.74 -11.58 -15.17
CA ARG A 67 -10.19 -12.55 -14.16
C ARG A 67 -10.70 -11.90 -12.88
N LEU A 68 -10.27 -10.69 -12.62
CA LEU A 68 -10.62 -9.98 -11.39
C LEU A 68 -12.09 -9.55 -11.39
N PRO A 69 -12.73 -9.52 -10.22
CA PRO A 69 -14.07 -8.98 -10.09
C PRO A 69 -14.13 -7.51 -10.55
N ARG A 70 -15.28 -7.11 -11.09
CA ARG A 70 -15.52 -5.69 -11.34
C ARG A 70 -15.42 -4.89 -10.05
N ARG A 71 -14.75 -3.73 -10.09
CA ARG A 71 -14.46 -2.86 -8.93
C ARG A 71 -13.65 -3.58 -7.86
N CYS A 72 -12.47 -4.06 -8.20
CA CYS A 72 -11.50 -4.57 -7.25
C CYS A 72 -10.33 -3.60 -7.06
N VAL A 73 -9.61 -3.79 -5.97
CA VAL A 73 -8.41 -3.01 -5.64
C VAL A 73 -7.23 -3.98 -5.52
N LEU A 74 -6.16 -3.70 -6.24
CA LEU A 74 -4.87 -4.32 -6.07
C LEU A 74 -4.05 -3.47 -5.09
N VAL A 75 -3.50 -4.05 -4.05
CA VAL A 75 -2.65 -3.35 -3.08
C VAL A 75 -1.27 -3.98 -3.13
N LEU A 76 -0.27 -3.18 -3.44
CA LEU A 76 1.14 -3.51 -3.29
C LEU A 76 1.66 -2.80 -2.04
N ASP A 77 1.96 -3.56 -1.01
CA ASP A 77 2.42 -3.07 0.28
C ASP A 77 3.93 -3.21 0.40
N ASN A 78 4.58 -2.34 1.18
CA ASN A 78 6.03 -2.32 1.37
C ASN A 78 6.85 -2.16 0.08
N TYR A 79 6.41 -1.35 -0.85
CA TYR A 79 7.09 -1.16 -2.14
C TYR A 79 8.55 -0.67 -2.00
N GLN A 80 8.91 -0.03 -0.90
CA GLN A 80 10.28 0.39 -0.59
C GLN A 80 11.27 -0.76 -0.37
N GLU A 81 10.78 -1.99 -0.14
CA GLU A 81 11.65 -3.17 0.01
C GLU A 81 12.23 -3.64 -1.34
N VAL A 82 11.64 -3.19 -2.45
CA VAL A 82 12.15 -3.48 -3.80
C VAL A 82 13.35 -2.56 -4.08
N PRO A 83 14.55 -3.09 -4.36
CA PRO A 83 15.74 -2.29 -4.64
C PRO A 83 15.52 -1.30 -5.79
N ALA A 84 16.06 -0.09 -5.66
CA ALA A 84 15.87 0.99 -6.65
C ALA A 84 16.32 0.63 -8.08
N SER A 85 17.27 -0.30 -8.21
CA SER A 85 17.77 -0.81 -9.50
C SER A 85 16.93 -1.94 -10.10
N ALA A 86 15.90 -2.42 -9.38
CA ALA A 86 15.12 -3.57 -9.83
C ALA A 86 14.34 -3.28 -11.12
N ALA A 87 14.32 -4.26 -12.01
CA ALA A 87 13.53 -4.20 -13.24
C ALA A 87 12.02 -4.08 -12.96
N LEU A 88 11.56 -4.52 -11.78
CA LEU A 88 10.16 -4.48 -11.38
C LEU A 88 9.54 -3.09 -11.50
N HIS A 89 10.28 -2.01 -11.25
CA HIS A 89 9.76 -0.65 -11.38
C HIS A 89 9.28 -0.34 -12.82
N HIS A 90 10.05 -0.75 -13.83
CA HIS A 90 9.69 -0.60 -15.24
C HIS A 90 8.53 -1.54 -15.63
N LEU A 91 8.57 -2.78 -15.13
CA LEU A 91 7.51 -3.76 -15.40
C LEU A 91 6.19 -3.32 -14.78
N LEU A 92 6.22 -2.79 -13.56
CA LEU A 92 5.03 -2.25 -12.92
C LEU A 92 4.46 -1.06 -13.72
N ALA A 93 5.30 -0.15 -14.21
CA ALA A 93 4.86 0.94 -15.08
C ALA A 93 4.11 0.41 -16.33
N CYS A 94 4.66 -0.63 -16.99
CA CYS A 94 4.00 -1.28 -18.13
C CYS A 94 2.66 -1.93 -17.73
N GLY A 95 2.61 -2.58 -16.58
CA GLY A 95 1.38 -3.22 -16.07
C GLY A 95 0.28 -2.22 -15.70
N LEU A 96 0.67 -1.07 -15.12
CA LEU A 96 -0.25 0.01 -14.76
C LEU A 96 -0.93 0.63 -16.00
N GLU A 97 -0.27 0.62 -17.15
CA GLU A 97 -0.85 1.08 -18.42
C GLU A 97 -2.02 0.19 -18.88
N GLU A 98 -2.03 -1.08 -18.49
CA GLU A 98 -3.04 -2.07 -18.87
C GLU A 98 -4.23 -2.15 -17.91
N LEU A 99 -4.21 -1.42 -16.78
CA LEU A 99 -5.30 -1.46 -15.83
C LEU A 99 -6.58 -0.85 -16.41
N PRO A 100 -7.70 -1.59 -16.44
CA PRO A 100 -8.97 -1.05 -16.87
C PRO A 100 -9.56 -0.11 -15.80
N LYS A 101 -10.42 0.80 -16.19
CA LYS A 101 -11.02 1.83 -15.32
C LYS A 101 -11.72 1.29 -14.06
N HIS A 102 -12.12 0.04 -14.07
CA HIS A 102 -12.81 -0.59 -12.94
C HIS A 102 -11.88 -1.29 -11.95
N VAL A 103 -10.59 -1.34 -12.23
CA VAL A 103 -9.55 -1.87 -11.34
C VAL A 103 -8.68 -0.71 -10.88
N SER A 104 -8.53 -0.56 -9.59
CA SER A 104 -7.62 0.42 -8.99
C SER A 104 -6.40 -0.28 -8.41
N MET A 105 -5.24 0.36 -8.49
CA MET A 105 -4.05 -0.11 -7.78
C MET A 105 -3.61 0.93 -6.75
N ILE A 106 -3.29 0.46 -5.56
CA ILE A 106 -2.70 1.24 -4.48
C ILE A 106 -1.30 0.68 -4.24
N VAL A 107 -0.30 1.54 -4.32
CA VAL A 107 1.08 1.20 -3.97
C VAL A 107 1.43 1.95 -2.69
N MET A 108 1.78 1.22 -1.65
CA MET A 108 2.18 1.79 -0.36
C MET A 108 3.69 1.70 -0.20
N SER A 109 4.31 2.84 0.12
CA SER A 109 5.75 2.95 0.25
C SER A 109 6.11 4.02 1.26
N ARG A 110 7.22 3.82 1.97
CA ARG A 110 7.86 4.85 2.81
C ARG A 110 8.76 5.78 2.01
N GLN A 111 9.02 5.46 0.74
CA GLN A 111 9.85 6.23 -0.17
C GLN A 111 9.00 6.87 -1.27
N PRO A 112 9.45 7.97 -1.86
CA PRO A 112 8.81 8.56 -3.03
C PRO A 112 8.72 7.56 -4.19
N PRO A 113 7.72 7.73 -5.08
CA PRO A 113 7.58 6.86 -6.25
C PRO A 113 8.81 6.97 -7.16
N PRO A 114 9.28 5.84 -7.73
CA PRO A 114 10.38 5.83 -8.68
C PRO A 114 10.15 6.74 -9.89
N ALA A 115 11.23 7.34 -10.41
CA ALA A 115 11.16 8.27 -11.54
C ALA A 115 10.48 7.67 -12.79
N VAL A 116 10.57 6.35 -12.99
CA VAL A 116 9.92 5.67 -14.12
C VAL A 116 8.39 5.85 -14.13
N LEU A 117 7.76 6.11 -12.97
CA LEU A 117 6.33 6.37 -12.85
C LEU A 117 5.93 7.82 -13.17
N ALA A 118 6.89 8.71 -13.44
CA ALA A 118 6.62 10.13 -13.73
C ALA A 118 5.71 10.33 -14.95
N LYS A 119 5.85 9.49 -15.97
CA LYS A 119 4.98 9.51 -17.17
C LYS A 119 3.52 9.25 -16.82
N LEU A 120 3.25 8.30 -15.93
CA LEU A 120 1.89 7.99 -15.46
C LEU A 120 1.30 9.14 -14.65
N LYS A 121 2.13 9.83 -13.85
CA LYS A 121 1.73 11.05 -13.13
C LYS A 121 1.34 12.16 -14.09
N ALA A 122 2.13 12.41 -15.13
CA ALA A 122 1.84 13.42 -16.15
C ALA A 122 0.55 13.15 -16.92
N SER A 123 0.21 11.87 -17.17
CA SER A 123 -1.02 11.46 -17.83
C SER A 123 -2.26 11.41 -16.92
N ARG A 124 -2.17 11.86 -15.66
CA ARG A 124 -3.22 11.81 -14.63
C ARG A 124 -3.77 10.41 -14.33
N ARG A 125 -3.02 9.38 -14.67
CA ARG A 125 -3.34 7.98 -14.33
C ARG A 125 -2.76 7.54 -12.99
N PHE A 126 -2.03 8.43 -12.34
CA PHE A 126 -1.33 8.18 -11.10
C PHE A 126 -1.42 9.42 -10.21
N ALA A 127 -1.84 9.24 -8.97
CA ALA A 127 -1.87 10.28 -7.94
C ALA A 127 -0.97 9.85 -6.77
N VAL A 128 -0.28 10.81 -6.18
CA VAL A 128 0.49 10.59 -4.96
C VAL A 128 -0.32 11.15 -3.79
N ILE A 129 -0.52 10.34 -2.78
CA ILE A 129 -1.07 10.73 -1.49
C ILE A 129 0.13 10.84 -0.55
N GLY A 130 0.53 12.08 -0.25
CA GLY A 130 1.66 12.35 0.63
C GLY A 130 1.29 12.31 2.11
N PRO A 131 2.29 12.40 3.01
CA PRO A 131 2.07 12.39 4.46
C PRO A 131 1.04 13.43 4.89
N GLU A 132 1.07 14.61 4.30
CA GLU A 132 0.18 15.75 4.60
C GLU A 132 -1.32 15.44 4.43
N LEU A 133 -1.66 14.42 3.63
CA LEU A 133 -3.04 13.97 3.40
C LEU A 133 -3.47 12.81 4.29
N ILE A 134 -2.52 12.15 4.97
CA ILE A 134 -2.77 10.99 5.84
C ILE A 134 -2.42 11.24 7.30
N GLU A 135 -1.74 12.34 7.59
CA GLU A 135 -1.52 12.80 8.95
C GLU A 135 -2.85 13.17 9.63
N LEU A 136 -2.97 12.77 10.90
CA LEU A 136 -4.14 13.14 11.70
C LEU A 136 -4.13 14.64 11.96
N SER A 137 -5.28 15.27 11.85
CA SER A 137 -5.50 16.59 12.42
C SER A 137 -5.48 16.55 13.95
N LYS A 138 -5.27 17.68 14.62
CA LYS A 138 -5.38 17.76 16.09
C LYS A 138 -6.74 17.28 16.62
N ALA A 139 -7.81 17.53 15.86
CA ALA A 139 -9.17 17.10 16.24
C ALA A 139 -9.30 15.57 16.20
N GLU A 140 -8.77 14.92 15.16
CA GLU A 140 -8.75 13.46 15.04
C GLU A 140 -7.85 12.82 16.09
N ALA A 141 -6.67 13.41 16.37
CA ALA A 141 -5.79 12.96 17.43
C ALA A 141 -6.50 13.01 18.81
N ARG A 142 -7.23 14.10 19.11
CA ARG A 142 -8.05 14.22 20.33
C ARG A 142 -9.16 13.16 20.39
N ALA A 143 -9.82 12.89 19.25
CA ALA A 143 -10.84 11.85 19.20
C ALA A 143 -10.27 10.46 19.50
N ILE A 144 -9.08 10.13 18.95
CA ILE A 144 -8.40 8.87 19.26
C ILE A 144 -8.04 8.77 20.74
N VAL A 145 -7.47 9.81 21.32
CA VAL A 145 -7.10 9.84 22.75
C VAL A 145 -8.35 9.67 23.63
N SER A 146 -9.48 10.29 23.28
CA SER A 146 -10.74 10.18 24.04
C SER A 146 -11.30 8.75 24.02
N LEU A 147 -11.10 7.97 22.97
CA LEU A 147 -11.51 6.56 22.89
C LEU A 147 -10.76 5.68 23.90
N HIS A 148 -9.59 6.09 24.37
CA HIS A 148 -8.79 5.35 25.35
C HIS A 148 -9.26 5.57 26.82
N LYS A 149 -10.47 6.13 27.03
CA LYS A 149 -11.17 6.24 28.33
C LYS A 149 -10.33 6.88 29.46
N GLN A 150 -9.56 7.90 29.18
CA GLN A 150 -8.97 8.72 30.24
C GLN A 150 -10.03 9.71 30.74
N GLN A 151 -10.26 9.73 32.04
CA GLN A 151 -11.41 10.39 32.68
C GLN A 151 -11.32 11.91 32.75
N ASN A 152 -10.23 12.55 32.32
CA ASN A 152 -10.04 14.00 32.42
C ASN A 152 -9.77 14.65 31.05
N LEU A 153 -10.76 15.40 30.55
CA LEU A 153 -10.70 16.05 29.23
C LEU A 153 -9.56 17.10 29.15
N ALA A 154 -9.25 17.80 30.22
CA ALA A 154 -8.17 18.77 30.26
C ALA A 154 -6.80 18.09 30.14
N ALA A 155 -6.61 16.97 30.85
CA ALA A 155 -5.39 16.17 30.74
C ALA A 155 -5.24 15.58 29.32
N ILE A 156 -6.33 15.13 28.73
CA ILE A 156 -6.34 14.64 27.33
C ILE A 156 -5.85 15.73 26.38
N THR A 157 -6.35 16.94 26.51
CA THR A 157 -5.98 18.04 25.62
C THR A 157 -4.49 18.40 25.74
N ALA A 158 -3.96 18.47 26.97
CA ALA A 158 -2.55 18.73 27.21
C ALA A 158 -1.64 17.63 26.61
N VAL A 159 -2.00 16.36 26.83
CA VAL A 159 -1.28 15.21 26.27
C VAL A 159 -1.29 15.24 24.74
N VAL A 160 -2.44 15.53 24.12
CA VAL A 160 -2.52 15.60 22.65
C VAL A 160 -1.69 16.75 22.11
N ASP A 161 -1.74 17.94 22.72
CA ASP A 161 -0.96 19.10 22.24
C ASP A 161 0.55 18.82 22.34
N GLN A 162 0.99 18.14 23.38
CA GLN A 162 2.38 17.72 23.55
C GLN A 162 2.78 16.64 22.53
N LEU A 163 1.99 15.59 22.35
CA LEU A 163 2.25 14.53 21.39
C LEU A 163 2.24 15.06 19.94
N TYR A 164 1.27 15.88 19.63
CA TYR A 164 1.14 16.47 18.30
C TYR A 164 2.31 17.40 17.97
N GLY A 165 2.79 18.16 18.93
CA GLY A 165 3.96 19.02 18.76
C GLY A 165 5.26 18.25 18.46
N ARG A 166 5.36 16.99 18.90
CA ARG A 166 6.55 16.13 18.72
C ARG A 166 6.47 15.20 17.52
N MET A 167 5.28 14.65 17.26
CA MET A 167 5.07 13.59 16.30
C MET A 167 4.26 14.04 15.08
N GLY A 168 3.83 15.31 15.06
CA GLY A 168 2.86 15.76 14.07
C GLY A 168 1.58 14.94 14.17
N GLY A 169 0.97 14.68 13.03
CA GLY A 169 -0.22 13.84 12.93
C GLY A 169 0.07 12.34 12.76
N TRP A 170 1.25 11.83 13.17
CA TRP A 170 1.59 10.41 12.99
C TRP A 170 0.76 9.51 13.90
N ALA A 171 -0.28 8.88 13.32
CA ALA A 171 -1.27 8.08 14.03
C ALA A 171 -0.64 6.96 14.88
N ALA A 172 0.32 6.21 14.31
CA ALA A 172 0.96 5.11 15.04
C ALA A 172 1.78 5.60 16.24
N GLY A 173 2.47 6.75 16.10
CA GLY A 173 3.21 7.36 17.22
C GLY A 173 2.29 7.73 18.38
N ILE A 174 1.15 8.34 18.07
CA ILE A 174 0.15 8.71 19.08
C ILE A 174 -0.38 7.45 19.80
N VAL A 175 -0.80 6.43 19.03
CA VAL A 175 -1.35 5.19 19.61
C VAL A 175 -0.33 4.44 20.46
N LEU A 176 0.90 4.27 19.97
CA LEU A 176 1.97 3.57 20.71
C LEU A 176 2.31 4.29 22.03
N THR A 177 2.32 5.62 22.03
CA THR A 177 2.58 6.39 23.26
C THR A 177 1.45 6.22 24.27
N LEU A 178 0.21 6.20 23.82
CA LEU A 178 -0.95 5.93 24.68
C LEU A 178 -0.93 4.50 25.27
N GLU A 179 -0.59 3.51 24.45
CA GLU A 179 -0.47 2.12 24.92
C GLU A 179 0.69 1.97 25.92
N HIS A 180 1.82 2.63 25.69
CA HIS A 180 2.94 2.63 26.62
C HIS A 180 2.57 3.25 27.98
N ALA A 181 1.87 4.36 27.95
CA ALA A 181 1.36 4.99 29.19
C ALA A 181 0.38 4.08 29.95
N ARG A 182 -0.45 3.31 29.27
CA ARG A 182 -1.38 2.32 29.90
C ARG A 182 -0.65 1.15 30.56
N SER A 183 0.46 0.70 30.00
CA SER A 183 1.23 -0.45 30.47
C SER A 183 2.06 -0.17 31.73
N GLY A 184 1.87 0.99 32.38
CA GLY A 184 2.60 1.36 33.61
C GLY A 184 4.04 1.79 33.39
N GLY A 185 4.43 2.03 32.13
CA GLY A 185 5.64 2.74 31.79
C GLY A 185 5.54 4.17 32.30
N ALA A 186 6.53 4.59 33.12
CA ALA A 186 6.64 5.83 33.86
C ALA A 186 5.90 7.00 33.22
N SER A 187 5.24 7.79 34.09
CA SER A 187 4.72 9.14 33.81
C SER A 187 5.31 9.75 32.53
N LEU A 188 4.46 10.27 31.67
CA LEU A 188 4.85 11.09 30.49
C LEU A 188 5.60 12.38 30.92
N THR A 189 6.60 12.22 31.77
CA THR A 189 7.65 13.22 32.02
C THR A 189 8.64 13.12 30.90
N LEU A 190 8.42 13.96 29.91
CA LEU A 190 9.31 14.20 28.78
C LEU A 190 9.87 15.60 28.88
#